data_7a0df7f69f526b0e41e8ebf8e8176ba6
#
_entry.id   7a0df7f69f526b0e41e8ebf8e8176ba6
#
_cell.length_a   1.000
_cell.length_b   1.000
_cell.length_c   1.000
_cell.angle_alpha   90.00
_cell.angle_beta   90.00
_cell.angle_gamma   90.00
#
_symmetry.space_group_name_H-M   'P 1'
#
loop_
_entity.id
_entity.type
_entity.pdbx_description
1 polymer ?
#
loop_
_entity_poly.entity_id
_entity_poly.type
_entity_poly.pdbx_seq_one_letter_code
_entity_poly.pdbx_strand_id
1 'polypeptide(L)'
;MDIEVLRPKELTPALMASWRALQRRERAWDSPFLSPCWARSVELARGDDGVRVAVMSEGGEPRAFLSANVGRITAIAAGGAMSDYEGVVGDPGPNFDPARLLRALGVDRYDFSHILEEQAEFAPYAKGREASWIIDVADGYDAYAAERRTAGTALKEIDRKRRKVEREIGPTVFAARSLCRAGFERLIALKRAQYRATGQTDIFDAGWTLRLLEDLFALRFPGFGGALYTLHFGDTLAAAQFHLMGETTIHAWMIAHEPEFERYSPGLLLFQDILRWMDDTPYDRLDLGYGDYRFKRELSNAQATLMHGYVGAFSPASLLRGAAYGVRQAAEALPLGRVSELPGKAMRRLDLLRGLR
;
A
#
# COMPACT_ATOMS: atom_id res chain seq x y z
N MET A 1 5.87 15.86 25.38
CA MET A 1 6.10 14.71 24.49
C MET A 1 7.49 14.81 23.92
N ASP A 2 8.29 13.76 24.13
CA ASP A 2 9.64 13.60 23.61
C ASP A 2 9.61 12.77 22.35
N ILE A 3 10.54 13.03 21.41
CA ILE A 3 10.66 12.25 20.18
C ILE A 3 12.09 11.71 20.11
N GLU A 4 12.22 10.40 20.22
CA GLU A 4 13.45 9.67 19.98
C GLU A 4 13.43 9.08 18.59
N VAL A 5 14.57 9.11 17.88
CA VAL A 5 14.67 8.56 16.52
C VAL A 5 15.62 7.38 16.53
N LEU A 6 15.08 6.21 16.19
CA LEU A 6 15.79 4.94 16.20
C LEU A 6 15.85 4.36 14.79
N ARG A 7 16.76 3.44 14.55
CA ARG A 7 16.68 2.53 13.40
C ARG A 7 15.71 1.39 13.71
N PRO A 8 15.02 0.82 12.71
CA PRO A 8 14.13 -0.31 12.94
C PRO A 8 14.79 -1.49 13.65
N LYS A 9 16.09 -1.77 13.37
CA LYS A 9 16.84 -2.83 14.05
C LYS A 9 17.13 -2.55 15.53
N GLU A 10 17.04 -1.29 15.98
CA GLU A 10 17.27 -0.86 17.38
C GLU A 10 15.99 -0.93 18.21
N LEU A 11 14.82 -1.15 17.55
CA LEU A 11 13.57 -1.34 18.27
C LEU A 11 13.63 -2.58 19.16
N THR A 12 13.48 -2.36 20.46
CA THR A 12 13.38 -3.46 21.42
C THR A 12 12.08 -4.26 21.21
N PRO A 13 12.02 -5.52 21.67
CA PRO A 13 10.78 -6.28 21.68
C PRO A 13 9.61 -5.55 22.36
N ALA A 14 9.88 -4.80 23.44
CA ALA A 14 8.90 -4.00 24.17
C ALA A 14 8.34 -2.86 23.30
N LEU A 15 9.19 -2.10 22.62
CA LEU A 15 8.77 -1.04 21.68
C LEU A 15 7.95 -1.61 20.54
N MET A 16 8.35 -2.74 19.97
CA MET A 16 7.59 -3.40 18.91
C MET A 16 6.22 -3.89 19.39
N ALA A 17 6.15 -4.40 20.61
CA ALA A 17 4.89 -4.83 21.23
C ALA A 17 3.96 -3.63 21.49
N SER A 18 4.50 -2.52 22.01
CA SER A 18 3.77 -1.27 22.22
C SER A 18 3.22 -0.70 20.90
N TRP A 19 4.03 -0.67 19.85
CA TRP A 19 3.60 -0.22 18.52
C TRP A 19 2.43 -1.06 17.98
N ARG A 20 2.54 -2.39 18.03
CA ARG A 20 1.46 -3.29 17.62
C ARG A 20 0.20 -3.11 18.48
N ALA A 21 0.36 -2.91 19.80
CA ALA A 21 -0.76 -2.68 20.69
C ALA A 21 -1.49 -1.38 20.33
N LEU A 22 -0.77 -0.32 19.95
CA LEU A 22 -1.35 0.93 19.49
C LEU A 22 -2.04 0.74 18.13
N GLN A 23 -1.40 0.03 17.18
CA GLN A 23 -1.96 -0.25 15.86
C GLN A 23 -3.33 -0.95 15.97
N ARG A 24 -3.48 -1.90 16.89
CA ARG A 24 -4.74 -2.64 17.11
C ARG A 24 -5.88 -1.82 17.72
N ARG A 25 -5.61 -0.62 18.25
CA ARG A 25 -6.67 0.22 18.84
C ARG A 25 -7.64 0.80 17.83
N GLU A 26 -7.16 1.01 16.62
CA GLU A 26 -7.94 1.65 15.56
C GLU A 26 -7.91 0.79 14.30
N ARG A 27 -9.08 0.39 13.83
CA ARG A 27 -9.19 -0.41 12.59
C ARG A 27 -8.60 0.28 11.37
N ALA A 28 -8.63 1.62 11.34
CA ALA A 28 -8.01 2.41 10.27
C ALA A 28 -6.50 2.22 10.19
N TRP A 29 -5.83 1.87 11.30
CA TRP A 29 -4.40 1.62 11.35
C TRP A 29 -4.01 0.17 11.08
N ASP A 30 -4.97 -0.74 10.87
CA ASP A 30 -4.67 -2.14 10.53
C ASP A 30 -4.23 -2.27 9.06
N SER A 31 -3.27 -1.45 8.67
CA SER A 31 -2.54 -1.59 7.42
C SER A 31 -1.17 -2.21 7.69
N PRO A 32 -0.77 -3.25 6.94
CA PRO A 32 0.55 -3.87 7.13
C PRO A 32 1.70 -2.87 6.91
N PHE A 33 1.52 -1.81 6.14
CA PHE A 33 2.52 -0.73 5.94
C PHE A 33 2.76 0.11 7.20
N LEU A 34 1.82 0.14 8.13
CA LEU A 34 1.93 0.85 9.40
C LEU A 34 2.52 -0.02 10.52
N SER A 35 2.89 -1.25 10.22
CA SER A 35 3.45 -2.22 11.16
C SER A 35 4.95 -1.96 11.44
N PRO A 36 5.45 -2.22 12.66
CA PRO A 36 6.88 -2.22 12.93
C PRO A 36 7.64 -3.24 12.09
N CYS A 37 6.98 -4.33 11.69
CA CYS A 37 7.56 -5.34 10.82
C CYS A 37 7.81 -4.82 9.41
N TRP A 38 6.96 -3.94 8.88
CA TRP A 38 7.19 -3.25 7.63
C TRP A 38 8.48 -2.44 7.66
N ALA A 39 8.63 -1.56 8.66
CA ALA A 39 9.84 -0.75 8.82
C ALA A 39 11.12 -1.61 8.86
N ARG A 40 11.09 -2.74 9.59
CA ARG A 40 12.23 -3.69 9.65
C ARG A 40 12.49 -4.39 8.32
N SER A 41 11.44 -4.84 7.63
CA SER A 41 11.59 -5.50 6.32
C SER A 41 12.18 -4.56 5.29
N VAL A 42 11.74 -3.30 5.27
CA VAL A 42 12.29 -2.27 4.38
C VAL A 42 13.76 -1.98 4.70
N GLU A 43 14.12 -1.78 5.99
CA GLU A 43 15.52 -1.57 6.39
C GLU A 43 16.41 -2.73 5.93
N LEU A 44 15.98 -3.97 6.16
CA LEU A 44 16.71 -5.17 5.77
C LEU A 44 16.91 -5.25 4.24
N ALA A 45 15.83 -5.06 3.48
CA ALA A 45 15.87 -5.15 2.03
C ALA A 45 16.69 -4.03 1.39
N ARG A 46 16.62 -2.80 1.92
CA ARG A 46 17.44 -1.68 1.44
C ARG A 46 18.91 -1.87 1.75
N GLY A 47 19.23 -2.36 2.94
CA GLY A 47 20.60 -2.55 3.39
C GLY A 47 21.36 -1.24 3.64
N ASP A 48 20.63 -0.10 3.68
CA ASP A 48 21.17 1.23 3.97
C ASP A 48 20.71 1.76 5.34
N ASP A 49 21.21 2.94 5.70
CA ASP A 49 20.89 3.57 6.98
C ASP A 49 19.74 4.59 6.88
N GLY A 50 18.94 4.55 5.80
CA GLY A 50 17.90 5.57 5.55
C GLY A 50 16.66 5.42 6.41
N VAL A 51 16.25 4.20 6.75
CA VAL A 51 15.00 3.99 7.49
C VAL A 51 15.15 4.40 8.95
N ARG A 52 14.20 5.19 9.43
CA ARG A 52 14.10 5.69 10.80
C ARG A 52 12.70 5.48 11.35
N VAL A 53 12.63 5.35 12.67
CA VAL A 53 11.38 5.32 13.43
C VAL A 53 11.43 6.42 14.47
N ALA A 54 10.51 7.37 14.37
CA ALA A 54 10.27 8.35 15.41
C ALA A 54 9.36 7.71 16.48
N VAL A 55 9.88 7.55 17.68
CA VAL A 55 9.14 7.09 18.86
C VAL A 55 8.75 8.31 19.67
N MET A 56 7.46 8.56 19.76
CA MET A 56 6.89 9.68 20.50
C MET A 56 6.43 9.19 21.87
N SER A 57 7.01 9.76 22.93
CA SER A 57 6.77 9.30 24.31
C SER A 57 6.29 10.44 25.21
N GLU A 58 5.49 10.10 26.22
CA GLU A 58 5.05 10.99 27.28
C GLU A 58 5.30 10.31 28.63
N GLY A 59 6.07 10.97 29.52
CA GLY A 59 6.44 10.38 30.80
C GLY A 59 7.25 9.08 30.68
N GLY A 60 7.98 8.89 29.56
CA GLY A 60 8.75 7.67 29.27
C GLY A 60 7.95 6.55 28.58
N GLU A 61 6.63 6.68 28.48
CA GLU A 61 5.77 5.68 27.85
C GLU A 61 5.57 6.00 26.37
N PRO A 62 5.77 5.02 25.44
CA PRO A 62 5.50 5.22 24.01
C PRO A 62 4.01 5.48 23.74
N ARG A 63 3.70 6.59 23.08
CA ARG A 63 2.35 7.02 22.73
C ARG A 63 2.06 6.87 21.24
N ALA A 64 3.08 7.09 20.41
CA ALA A 64 2.91 7.01 18.97
C ALA A 64 4.24 6.69 18.25
N PHE A 65 4.13 6.19 17.01
CA PHE A 65 5.25 5.81 16.16
C PHE A 65 5.04 6.31 14.74
N LEU A 66 6.11 6.74 14.07
CA LEU A 66 6.13 7.01 12.65
C LEU A 66 7.40 6.43 12.04
N SER A 67 7.27 5.65 10.95
CA SER A 67 8.42 5.19 10.17
C SER A 67 8.61 6.03 8.91
N ALA A 68 9.85 6.39 8.61
CA ALA A 68 10.20 7.18 7.44
C ALA A 68 11.53 6.71 6.82
N ASN A 69 11.69 6.93 5.53
CA ASN A 69 13.00 6.90 4.87
C ASN A 69 13.57 8.31 4.85
N VAL A 70 14.66 8.52 5.57
CA VAL A 70 15.26 9.81 5.88
C VAL A 70 16.52 10.02 5.02
N GLY A 71 16.46 11.00 4.13
CA GLY A 71 17.59 11.47 3.36
C GLY A 71 18.29 12.67 4.03
N ARG A 72 19.18 13.34 3.28
CA ARG A 72 19.94 14.48 3.82
C ARG A 72 19.11 15.74 4.07
N ILE A 73 18.05 15.95 3.31
CA ILE A 73 17.23 17.18 3.33
C ILE A 73 15.75 16.84 3.47
N THR A 74 15.34 15.68 2.98
CA THR A 74 13.93 15.28 2.94
C THR A 74 13.73 13.88 3.48
N ALA A 75 12.58 13.66 4.10
CA ALA A 75 12.07 12.34 4.44
C ALA A 75 10.81 12.02 3.63
N ILE A 76 10.54 10.73 3.44
CA ILE A 76 9.35 10.16 2.80
C ILE A 76 8.89 8.93 3.60
N ALA A 77 7.78 8.31 3.23
CA ALA A 77 7.34 7.04 3.81
C ALA A 77 8.46 5.99 3.86
N ALA A 78 8.53 5.21 4.91
CA ALA A 78 9.35 4.01 4.92
C ALA A 78 8.90 3.07 3.80
N GLY A 79 9.86 2.64 2.95
CA GLY A 79 9.54 1.89 1.74
C GLY A 79 9.23 2.76 0.51
N GLY A 80 9.09 4.07 0.66
CA GLY A 80 8.92 4.99 -0.46
C GLY A 80 7.82 4.54 -1.42
N ALA A 81 8.18 4.28 -2.67
CA ALA A 81 7.26 3.83 -3.72
C ALA A 81 6.61 2.44 -3.49
N MET A 82 7.08 1.70 -2.50
CA MET A 82 6.53 0.39 -2.13
C MET A 82 5.48 0.47 -1.03
N SER A 83 5.24 1.67 -0.46
CA SER A 83 4.32 1.88 0.66
C SER A 83 3.04 2.55 0.17
N ASP A 84 1.90 1.89 0.38
CA ASP A 84 0.58 2.43 0.02
C ASP A 84 -0.12 3.10 1.22
N TYR A 85 0.49 3.04 2.41
CA TYR A 85 0.06 3.77 3.60
C TYR A 85 1.25 4.26 4.40
N GLU A 86 1.09 5.41 5.03
CA GLU A 86 2.06 6.01 5.94
C GLU A 86 1.36 6.87 6.98
N GLY A 87 2.07 7.26 8.03
CA GLY A 87 1.55 8.16 9.05
C GLY A 87 1.95 7.74 10.46
N VAL A 88 1.35 8.41 11.42
CA VAL A 88 1.54 8.18 12.84
C VAL A 88 0.61 7.07 13.31
N VAL A 89 1.15 6.06 13.98
CA VAL A 89 0.38 5.00 14.64
C VAL A 89 0.36 5.27 16.14
N GLY A 90 -0.81 5.45 16.70
CA GLY A 90 -1.03 5.84 18.10
C GLY A 90 -1.53 7.28 18.24
N ASP A 91 -1.62 7.76 19.46
CA ASP A 91 -2.10 9.09 19.79
C ASP A 91 -0.95 9.96 20.33
N PRO A 92 -0.37 10.83 19.49
CA PRO A 92 0.70 11.74 19.91
C PRO A 92 0.20 12.88 20.81
N GLY A 93 -1.11 12.94 21.09
CA GLY A 93 -1.75 13.94 21.91
C GLY A 93 -2.16 15.22 21.17
N PRO A 94 -3.06 16.01 21.76
CA PRO A 94 -3.76 17.10 21.07
C PRO A 94 -2.87 18.29 20.67
N ASN A 95 -1.66 18.38 21.21
CA ASN A 95 -0.69 19.43 20.89
C ASN A 95 0.42 18.96 19.97
N PHE A 96 0.24 17.84 19.29
CA PHE A 96 1.22 17.35 18.33
C PHE A 96 1.21 18.23 17.06
N ASP A 97 2.38 18.74 16.72
CA ASP A 97 2.62 19.43 15.45
C ASP A 97 3.58 18.59 14.60
N PRO A 98 3.16 18.14 13.41
CA PRO A 98 4.02 17.39 12.50
C PRO A 98 5.36 18.08 12.16
N ALA A 99 5.44 19.40 12.27
CA ALA A 99 6.71 20.12 12.10
C ALA A 99 7.77 19.73 13.14
N ARG A 100 7.39 19.18 14.29
CA ARG A 100 8.35 18.64 15.28
C ARG A 100 9.10 17.43 14.75
N LEU A 101 8.45 16.63 13.87
CA LEU A 101 9.09 15.49 13.22
C LEU A 101 10.29 15.92 12.37
N LEU A 102 10.21 17.08 11.69
CA LEU A 102 11.32 17.58 10.87
C LEU A 102 12.58 17.76 11.70
N ARG A 103 12.46 18.37 12.88
CA ARG A 103 13.59 18.59 13.79
C ARG A 103 14.14 17.28 14.34
N ALA A 104 13.26 16.38 14.72
CA ALA A 104 13.65 15.07 15.25
C ALA A 104 14.36 14.21 14.19
N LEU A 105 13.85 14.21 12.95
CA LEU A 105 14.43 13.48 11.82
C LEU A 105 15.63 14.18 11.19
N GLY A 106 15.92 15.45 11.55
CA GLY A 106 17.04 16.22 11.01
C GLY A 106 16.85 16.60 9.53
N VAL A 107 15.62 16.88 9.09
CA VAL A 107 15.29 17.20 7.69
C VAL A 107 14.50 18.51 7.59
N ASP A 108 14.56 19.13 6.41
CA ASP A 108 13.82 20.35 6.11
C ASP A 108 12.38 20.07 5.67
N ARG A 109 12.11 18.84 5.18
CA ARG A 109 10.81 18.49 4.63
C ARG A 109 10.51 17.00 4.78
N TYR A 110 9.26 16.69 5.12
CA TYR A 110 8.66 15.37 5.05
C TYR A 110 7.57 15.39 3.98
N ASP A 111 7.80 14.68 2.86
CA ASP A 111 6.81 14.50 1.80
C ASP A 111 5.97 13.27 2.14
N PHE A 112 4.66 13.40 2.08
CA PHE A 112 3.73 12.31 2.31
C PHE A 112 2.75 12.14 1.14
N SER A 113 2.36 10.89 0.89
CA SER A 113 1.51 10.51 -0.25
C SER A 113 0.19 9.88 0.19
N HIS A 114 0.20 9.15 1.31
CA HIS A 114 -0.90 8.26 1.69
C HIS A 114 -1.13 8.25 3.21
N ILE A 115 -1.25 9.44 3.82
CA ILE A 115 -1.66 9.59 5.23
C ILE A 115 -3.19 9.55 5.29
N LEU A 116 -3.74 8.75 6.19
CA LEU A 116 -5.18 8.68 6.46
C LEU A 116 -5.72 10.04 6.91
N GLU A 117 -6.90 10.44 6.38
CA GLU A 117 -7.53 11.74 6.69
C GLU A 117 -7.89 11.90 8.17
N GLU A 118 -8.09 10.79 8.87
CA GLU A 118 -8.31 10.74 10.32
C GLU A 118 -7.14 11.32 11.11
N GLN A 119 -5.94 11.43 10.52
CA GLN A 119 -4.79 12.12 11.12
C GLN A 119 -4.88 13.61 10.85
N ALA A 120 -5.81 14.29 11.56
CA ALA A 120 -6.18 15.68 11.34
C ALA A 120 -5.01 16.67 11.46
N GLU A 121 -3.96 16.34 12.20
CA GLU A 121 -2.75 17.13 12.38
C GLU A 121 -1.99 17.36 11.06
N PHE A 122 -2.14 16.43 10.10
CA PHE A 122 -1.55 16.57 8.76
C PHE A 122 -2.42 17.34 7.78
N ALA A 123 -3.70 17.59 8.10
CA ALA A 123 -4.64 18.27 7.20
C ALA A 123 -4.17 19.68 6.75
N PRO A 124 -3.54 20.52 7.59
CA PRO A 124 -3.02 21.84 7.15
C PRO A 124 -1.90 21.72 6.09
N TYR A 125 -1.22 20.59 6.03
CA TYR A 125 -0.12 20.32 5.11
C TYR A 125 -0.55 19.58 3.85
N ALA A 126 -1.79 19.12 3.79
CA ALA A 126 -2.33 18.39 2.64
C ALA A 126 -2.45 19.31 1.41
N LYS A 127 -2.12 18.76 0.26
CA LYS A 127 -2.22 19.39 -1.07
C LYS A 127 -3.26 18.72 -1.97
N GLY A 128 -3.79 17.60 -1.51
CA GLY A 128 -4.89 16.89 -2.14
C GLY A 128 -5.26 15.63 -1.38
N ARG A 129 -6.32 14.99 -1.86
CA ARG A 129 -6.89 13.78 -1.29
C ARG A 129 -7.22 12.80 -2.40
N GLU A 130 -7.19 11.52 -2.08
CA GLU A 130 -7.63 10.45 -2.96
C GLU A 130 -8.25 9.29 -2.18
N ALA A 131 -9.09 8.50 -2.84
CA ALA A 131 -9.71 7.34 -2.23
C ALA A 131 -8.78 6.13 -2.24
N SER A 132 -8.72 5.40 -1.13
CA SER A 132 -8.32 4.01 -1.07
C SER A 132 -9.55 3.11 -1.00
N TRP A 133 -9.58 2.08 -1.84
CA TRP A 133 -10.75 1.24 -2.05
C TRP A 133 -10.66 -0.02 -1.22
N ILE A 134 -11.69 -0.34 -0.47
CA ILE A 134 -11.70 -1.43 0.49
C ILE A 134 -12.87 -2.36 0.23
N ILE A 135 -12.61 -3.66 0.27
CA ILE A 135 -13.63 -4.70 0.35
C ILE A 135 -13.66 -5.17 1.81
N ASP A 136 -14.76 -4.89 2.49
CA ASP A 136 -15.01 -5.32 3.85
C ASP A 136 -15.92 -6.56 3.81
N VAL A 137 -15.44 -7.65 4.40
CA VAL A 137 -16.16 -8.93 4.49
C VAL A 137 -16.32 -9.38 5.94
N ALA A 138 -16.38 -8.45 6.90
CA ALA A 138 -16.53 -8.76 8.31
C ALA A 138 -17.79 -9.58 8.62
N ASP A 139 -18.85 -9.42 7.81
CA ASP A 139 -20.09 -10.20 7.89
C ASP A 139 -20.09 -11.44 6.98
N GLY A 140 -18.93 -11.82 6.45
CA GLY A 140 -18.71 -12.94 5.53
C GLY A 140 -18.93 -12.61 4.07
N TYR A 141 -18.36 -13.48 3.20
CA TYR A 141 -18.44 -13.33 1.74
C TYR A 141 -19.87 -13.29 1.21
N ASP A 142 -20.80 -14.10 1.75
CA ASP A 142 -22.16 -14.17 1.24
C ASP A 142 -22.93 -12.87 1.48
N ALA A 143 -22.74 -12.22 2.63
CA ALA A 143 -23.32 -10.91 2.93
C ALA A 143 -22.78 -9.84 1.98
N TYR A 144 -21.47 -9.77 1.83
CA TYR A 144 -20.81 -8.89 0.87
C TYR A 144 -21.32 -9.13 -0.56
N ALA A 145 -21.40 -10.39 -0.99
CA ALA A 145 -21.83 -10.73 -2.35
C ALA A 145 -23.28 -10.34 -2.61
N ALA A 146 -24.18 -10.51 -1.62
CA ALA A 146 -25.58 -10.07 -1.71
C ALA A 146 -25.66 -8.55 -1.89
N GLU A 147 -24.93 -7.79 -1.09
CA GLU A 147 -24.83 -6.33 -1.20
C GLU A 147 -24.35 -5.91 -2.58
N ARG A 148 -23.22 -6.45 -3.05
CA ARG A 148 -22.62 -6.08 -4.34
C ARG A 148 -23.47 -6.48 -5.55
N ARG A 149 -24.23 -7.59 -5.48
CA ARG A 149 -25.17 -8.00 -6.54
C ARG A 149 -26.38 -7.07 -6.63
N THR A 150 -26.74 -6.40 -5.53
CA THR A 150 -27.77 -5.37 -5.52
C THR A 150 -27.25 -4.05 -6.08
N ALA A 151 -26.01 -3.68 -5.74
CA ALA A 151 -25.39 -2.43 -6.18
C ALA A 151 -24.95 -2.44 -7.65
N GLY A 152 -24.72 -3.62 -8.26
CA GLY A 152 -24.24 -3.69 -9.64
C GLY A 152 -24.15 -5.10 -10.23
N THR A 153 -23.48 -5.21 -11.36
CA THR A 153 -23.38 -6.47 -12.13
C THR A 153 -22.01 -7.13 -12.07
N ALA A 154 -21.02 -6.51 -11.42
CA ALA A 154 -19.63 -6.97 -11.45
C ALA A 154 -19.47 -8.43 -11.00
N LEU A 155 -20.06 -8.82 -9.86
CA LEU A 155 -19.99 -10.21 -9.40
C LEU A 155 -20.71 -11.19 -10.32
N LYS A 156 -21.86 -10.78 -10.91
CA LYS A 156 -22.58 -11.60 -11.90
C LYS A 156 -21.72 -11.84 -13.15
N GLU A 157 -20.98 -10.83 -13.59
CA GLU A 157 -20.03 -10.94 -14.70
C GLU A 157 -18.85 -11.86 -14.37
N ILE A 158 -18.32 -11.77 -13.15
CA ILE A 158 -17.25 -12.66 -12.66
C ILE A 158 -17.76 -14.11 -12.66
N ASP A 159 -18.93 -14.36 -12.09
CA ASP A 159 -19.56 -15.71 -12.09
C ASP A 159 -19.82 -16.24 -13.51
N ARG A 160 -20.23 -15.37 -14.44
CA ARG A 160 -20.44 -15.75 -15.86
C ARG A 160 -19.12 -16.13 -16.51
N LYS A 161 -18.05 -15.37 -16.26
CA LYS A 161 -16.70 -15.65 -16.78
C LYS A 161 -16.13 -16.96 -16.23
N ARG A 162 -16.36 -17.26 -14.94
CA ARG A 162 -15.95 -18.53 -14.33
C ARG A 162 -16.60 -19.71 -15.04
N ARG A 163 -17.92 -19.70 -15.21
CA ARG A 163 -18.64 -20.76 -15.96
C ARG A 163 -18.16 -20.88 -17.41
N LYS A 164 -17.71 -19.77 -18.01
CA LYS A 164 -17.16 -19.80 -19.36
C LYS A 164 -15.79 -20.50 -19.39
N VAL A 165 -14.90 -20.22 -18.43
CA VAL A 165 -13.60 -20.92 -18.29
C VAL A 165 -13.82 -22.42 -18.09
N GLU A 166 -14.70 -22.80 -17.16
CA GLU A 166 -14.97 -24.22 -16.86
C GLU A 166 -15.46 -24.98 -18.08
N ARG A 167 -16.27 -24.34 -18.94
CA ARG A 167 -16.77 -24.96 -20.19
C ARG A 167 -15.73 -25.01 -21.30
N GLU A 168 -14.89 -23.96 -21.45
CA GLU A 168 -14.03 -23.77 -22.64
C GLU A 168 -12.59 -24.28 -22.40
N ILE A 169 -12.14 -24.34 -21.16
CA ILE A 169 -10.76 -24.68 -20.81
C ILE A 169 -10.71 -25.86 -19.84
N GLY A 170 -11.45 -25.77 -18.74
CA GLY A 170 -11.45 -26.78 -17.67
C GLY A 170 -11.66 -26.15 -16.29
N PRO A 171 -11.52 -26.95 -15.23
CA PRO A 171 -11.76 -26.49 -13.86
C PRO A 171 -10.80 -25.34 -13.48
N THR A 172 -11.30 -24.44 -12.60
CA THR A 172 -10.44 -23.44 -11.97
C THR A 172 -9.89 -23.98 -10.66
N VAL A 173 -8.57 -23.84 -10.48
CA VAL A 173 -7.88 -24.27 -9.27
C VAL A 173 -7.24 -23.09 -8.57
N PHE A 174 -7.74 -22.79 -7.37
CA PHE A 174 -7.24 -21.72 -6.51
C PHE A 174 -6.25 -22.26 -5.49
N ALA A 175 -5.16 -21.54 -5.25
CA ALA A 175 -4.24 -21.81 -4.16
C ALA A 175 -3.99 -20.53 -3.34
N ALA A 176 -4.40 -20.55 -2.07
CA ALA A 176 -4.12 -19.51 -1.11
C ALA A 176 -2.75 -19.69 -0.47
N ARG A 177 -2.04 -18.59 -0.25
CA ARG A 177 -0.71 -18.57 0.41
C ARG A 177 0.26 -19.58 -0.17
N SER A 178 0.25 -19.69 -1.49
CA SER A 178 1.07 -20.63 -2.25
C SER A 178 2.56 -20.43 -1.97
N LEU A 179 3.29 -21.54 -1.78
CA LEU A 179 4.74 -21.58 -1.63
C LEU A 179 5.45 -21.83 -2.98
N CYS A 180 4.70 -21.84 -4.08
CA CYS A 180 5.23 -22.10 -5.41
C CYS A 180 6.17 -20.99 -5.87
N ARG A 181 7.48 -21.21 -5.78
CA ARG A 181 8.52 -20.28 -6.21
C ARG A 181 8.35 -19.90 -7.70
N ALA A 182 8.07 -20.86 -8.55
CA ALA A 182 7.84 -20.61 -9.98
C ALA A 182 6.64 -19.68 -10.23
N GLY A 183 5.55 -19.82 -9.47
CA GLY A 183 4.40 -18.92 -9.52
C GLY A 183 4.75 -17.49 -9.11
N PHE A 184 5.58 -17.33 -8.07
CA PHE A 184 6.09 -16.04 -7.63
C PHE A 184 6.98 -15.39 -8.70
N GLU A 185 7.93 -16.12 -9.25
CA GLU A 185 8.82 -15.65 -10.31
C GLU A 185 8.03 -15.27 -11.58
N ARG A 186 7.00 -16.06 -11.91
CA ARG A 186 6.13 -15.73 -13.04
C ARG A 186 5.37 -14.42 -12.82
N LEU A 187 4.86 -14.19 -11.61
CA LEU A 187 4.23 -12.92 -11.24
C LEU A 187 5.19 -11.73 -11.48
N ILE A 188 6.42 -11.82 -11.01
CA ILE A 188 7.44 -10.77 -11.21
C ILE A 188 7.72 -10.55 -12.71
N ALA A 189 7.86 -11.63 -13.48
CA ALA A 189 8.09 -11.54 -14.93
C ALA A 189 6.92 -10.84 -15.65
N LEU A 190 5.68 -11.17 -15.29
CA LEU A 190 4.48 -10.53 -15.84
C LEU A 190 4.40 -9.05 -15.46
N LYS A 191 4.74 -8.68 -14.23
CA LYS A 191 4.79 -7.27 -13.80
C LYS A 191 5.85 -6.48 -14.57
N ARG A 192 7.05 -7.02 -14.74
CA ARG A 192 8.10 -6.40 -15.58
C ARG A 192 7.64 -6.21 -17.03
N ALA A 193 6.97 -7.22 -17.61
CA ALA A 193 6.39 -7.11 -18.94
C ALA A 193 5.33 -6.00 -19.02
N GLN A 194 4.47 -5.89 -18.01
CA GLN A 194 3.46 -4.84 -17.90
C GLN A 194 4.09 -3.44 -17.83
N TYR A 195 5.12 -3.22 -17.00
CA TYR A 195 5.83 -1.93 -16.90
C TYR A 195 6.43 -1.53 -18.25
N ARG A 196 7.08 -2.46 -18.96
CA ARG A 196 7.62 -2.19 -20.31
C ARG A 196 6.52 -1.83 -21.30
N ALA A 197 5.43 -2.59 -21.33
CA ALA A 197 4.33 -2.36 -22.26
C ALA A 197 3.60 -1.02 -22.05
N THR A 198 3.55 -0.55 -20.79
CA THR A 198 2.89 0.71 -20.41
C THR A 198 3.83 1.90 -20.33
N GLY A 199 5.14 1.72 -20.54
CA GLY A 199 6.16 2.78 -20.40
C GLY A 199 6.33 3.28 -18.96
N GLN A 200 5.90 2.47 -17.97
CA GLN A 200 6.09 2.78 -16.56
C GLN A 200 7.51 2.40 -16.12
N THR A 201 7.96 3.03 -15.03
CA THR A 201 9.23 2.67 -14.38
C THR A 201 9.12 1.26 -13.80
N ASP A 202 10.06 0.39 -14.16
CA ASP A 202 10.17 -0.92 -13.50
C ASP A 202 10.73 -0.73 -12.09
N ILE A 203 9.87 -0.88 -11.09
CA ILE A 203 10.27 -0.68 -9.69
C ILE A 203 11.31 -1.72 -9.22
N PHE A 204 11.39 -2.86 -9.89
CA PHE A 204 12.32 -3.92 -9.53
C PHE A 204 13.78 -3.64 -9.97
N ASP A 205 14.00 -2.64 -10.83
CA ASP A 205 15.35 -2.22 -11.24
C ASP A 205 16.14 -1.57 -10.09
N ALA A 206 15.44 -1.09 -9.05
CA ALA A 206 16.08 -0.60 -7.83
C ALA A 206 16.76 -1.72 -7.00
N GLY A 207 16.48 -2.98 -7.33
CA GLY A 207 17.07 -4.16 -6.70
C GLY A 207 16.56 -4.46 -5.29
N TRP A 208 16.56 -3.47 -4.38
CA TRP A 208 16.05 -3.65 -3.01
C TRP A 208 14.55 -3.97 -2.96
N THR A 209 13.77 -3.44 -3.90
CA THR A 209 12.33 -3.69 -4.00
C THR A 209 12.04 -5.16 -4.31
N LEU A 210 12.82 -5.78 -5.20
CA LEU A 210 12.70 -7.21 -5.48
C LEU A 210 13.13 -8.04 -4.25
N ARG A 211 14.26 -7.69 -3.61
CA ARG A 211 14.68 -8.33 -2.36
C ARG A 211 13.58 -8.25 -1.29
N LEU A 212 12.95 -7.08 -1.13
CA LEU A 212 11.83 -6.91 -0.20
C LEU A 212 10.69 -7.91 -0.47
N LEU A 213 10.28 -8.08 -1.74
CA LEU A 213 9.24 -9.04 -2.08
C LEU A 213 9.69 -10.48 -1.82
N GLU A 214 10.94 -10.82 -2.14
CA GLU A 214 11.51 -12.15 -1.89
C GLU A 214 11.58 -12.47 -0.41
N ASP A 215 12.04 -11.53 0.42
CA ASP A 215 12.09 -11.66 1.87
C ASP A 215 10.69 -11.83 2.47
N LEU A 216 9.72 -11.03 2.02
CA LEU A 216 8.33 -11.13 2.44
C LEU A 216 7.67 -12.44 1.98
N PHE A 217 8.01 -12.93 0.77
CA PHE A 217 7.53 -14.23 0.29
C PHE A 217 8.06 -15.39 1.14
N ALA A 218 9.29 -15.30 1.62
CA ALA A 218 9.90 -16.29 2.52
C ALA A 218 9.45 -16.15 3.98
N LEU A 219 9.01 -14.95 4.40
CA LEU A 219 8.68 -14.64 5.79
C LEU A 219 7.45 -15.43 6.27
N ARG A 220 7.58 -16.05 7.44
CA ARG A 220 6.50 -16.75 8.14
C ARG A 220 6.37 -16.16 9.54
N PHE A 221 5.64 -15.08 9.63
CA PHE A 221 5.42 -14.37 10.89
C PHE A 221 3.91 -14.14 11.11
N PRO A 222 3.37 -14.45 12.30
CA PRO A 222 1.96 -14.20 12.60
C PRO A 222 1.61 -12.70 12.48
N GLY A 223 0.55 -12.40 11.73
CA GLY A 223 0.04 -11.04 11.59
C GLY A 223 0.89 -10.11 10.70
N PHE A 224 1.90 -10.65 9.98
CA PHE A 224 2.64 -9.87 8.98
C PHE A 224 3.37 -10.77 7.99
N GLY A 225 3.44 -10.38 6.72
CA GLY A 225 4.23 -11.06 5.68
C GLY A 225 3.61 -10.92 4.30
N GLY A 226 4.27 -11.52 3.31
CA GLY A 226 3.74 -11.61 1.95
C GLY A 226 3.03 -12.94 1.71
N ALA A 227 1.95 -12.93 0.93
CA ALA A 227 1.24 -14.13 0.52
C ALA A 227 0.98 -14.15 -0.98
N LEU A 228 1.38 -15.24 -1.62
CA LEU A 228 1.10 -15.50 -3.02
C LEU A 228 -0.23 -16.24 -3.15
N TYR A 229 -1.08 -15.74 -4.02
CA TYR A 229 -2.33 -16.39 -4.44
C TYR A 229 -2.25 -16.70 -5.92
N THR A 230 -2.65 -17.90 -6.32
CA THR A 230 -2.62 -18.32 -7.72
C THR A 230 -3.96 -18.90 -8.15
N LEU A 231 -4.29 -18.67 -9.41
CA LEU A 231 -5.44 -19.25 -10.08
C LEU A 231 -4.97 -19.94 -11.34
N HIS A 232 -5.31 -21.21 -11.50
CA HIS A 232 -5.06 -22.00 -12.70
C HIS A 232 -6.36 -22.27 -13.43
N PHE A 233 -6.27 -22.33 -14.76
CA PHE A 233 -7.31 -22.83 -15.65
C PHE A 233 -6.84 -24.18 -16.20
N GLY A 234 -7.44 -25.27 -15.73
CA GLY A 234 -6.82 -26.59 -15.83
C GLY A 234 -5.45 -26.58 -15.15
N ASP A 235 -4.41 -27.00 -15.88
CA ASP A 235 -3.03 -27.06 -15.37
C ASP A 235 -2.23 -25.78 -15.60
N THR A 236 -2.80 -24.75 -16.27
CA THR A 236 -2.07 -23.56 -16.68
C THR A 236 -2.32 -22.41 -15.69
N LEU A 237 -1.24 -21.79 -15.21
CA LEU A 237 -1.35 -20.57 -14.38
C LEU A 237 -2.05 -19.47 -15.18
N ALA A 238 -3.15 -18.96 -14.67
CA ALA A 238 -3.94 -17.90 -15.33
C ALA A 238 -3.75 -16.53 -14.67
N ALA A 239 -3.63 -16.49 -13.34
CA ALA A 239 -3.34 -15.27 -12.59
C ALA A 239 -2.53 -15.59 -11.35
N ALA A 240 -1.71 -14.61 -10.96
CA ALA A 240 -1.00 -14.61 -9.70
C ALA A 240 -1.10 -13.23 -9.04
N GLN A 241 -1.27 -13.22 -7.73
CA GLN A 241 -1.32 -12.00 -6.92
C GLN A 241 -0.45 -12.19 -5.68
N PHE A 242 0.34 -11.17 -5.34
CA PHE A 242 1.13 -11.14 -4.13
C PHE A 242 0.66 -10.00 -3.26
N HIS A 243 0.10 -10.32 -2.12
CA HIS A 243 -0.51 -9.40 -1.18
C HIS A 243 0.33 -9.27 0.08
N LEU A 244 0.28 -8.11 0.71
CA LEU A 244 0.88 -7.87 2.01
C LEU A 244 -0.18 -8.13 3.10
N MET A 245 0.17 -8.96 4.08
CA MET A 245 -0.73 -9.43 5.12
C MET A 245 -0.51 -8.63 6.41
N GLY A 246 -1.58 -8.08 6.97
CA GLY A 246 -1.66 -7.50 8.30
C GLY A 246 -2.23 -8.50 9.34
N GLU A 247 -2.78 -8.00 10.44
CA GLU A 247 -3.42 -8.84 11.46
C GLU A 247 -4.81 -9.30 10.98
N THR A 248 -5.65 -8.39 10.48
CA THR A 248 -6.96 -8.69 9.91
C THR A 248 -7.15 -8.14 8.48
N THR A 249 -6.23 -7.30 8.03
CA THR A 249 -6.26 -6.70 6.69
C THR A 249 -5.26 -7.36 5.74
N ILE A 250 -5.74 -7.70 4.55
CA ILE A 250 -4.91 -8.06 3.39
C ILE A 250 -4.83 -6.82 2.49
N HIS A 251 -3.62 -6.39 2.13
CA HIS A 251 -3.44 -5.33 1.14
C HIS A 251 -3.07 -5.92 -0.22
N ALA A 252 -3.93 -5.67 -1.22
CA ALA A 252 -3.72 -6.12 -2.59
C ALA A 252 -2.59 -5.30 -3.25
N TRP A 253 -1.46 -5.94 -3.50
CA TRP A 253 -0.24 -5.21 -3.84
C TRP A 253 0.25 -5.47 -5.27
N MET A 254 0.73 -6.67 -5.55
CA MET A 254 1.21 -7.04 -6.88
C MET A 254 0.21 -7.97 -7.57
N ILE A 255 -0.33 -7.54 -8.69
CA ILE A 255 -1.40 -8.26 -9.41
C ILE A 255 -0.98 -8.42 -10.86
N ALA A 256 -1.02 -9.65 -11.37
CA ALA A 256 -0.79 -9.93 -12.78
C ALA A 256 -1.59 -11.16 -13.25
N HIS A 257 -1.75 -11.26 -14.55
CA HIS A 257 -2.38 -12.41 -15.20
C HIS A 257 -1.70 -12.70 -16.54
N GLU A 258 -1.88 -13.91 -17.02
CA GLU A 258 -1.40 -14.29 -18.34
C GLU A 258 -2.22 -13.59 -19.43
N PRO A 259 -1.58 -12.95 -20.41
CA PRO A 259 -2.27 -12.19 -21.44
C PRO A 259 -3.26 -13.04 -22.28
N GLU A 260 -2.96 -14.29 -22.50
CA GLU A 260 -3.81 -15.22 -23.27
C GLU A 260 -5.19 -15.43 -22.63
N PHE A 261 -5.30 -15.25 -21.30
CA PHE A 261 -6.54 -15.39 -20.54
C PHE A 261 -7.25 -14.07 -20.23
N GLU A 262 -6.78 -12.93 -20.74
CA GLU A 262 -7.33 -11.60 -20.44
C GLU A 262 -8.85 -11.52 -20.64
N ARG A 263 -9.38 -12.16 -21.69
CA ARG A 263 -10.84 -12.20 -22.01
C ARG A 263 -11.69 -12.81 -20.90
N TYR A 264 -11.10 -13.62 -20.02
CA TYR A 264 -11.77 -14.26 -18.90
C TYR A 264 -11.62 -13.48 -17.59
N SER A 265 -10.80 -12.40 -17.58
CA SER A 265 -10.50 -11.59 -16.39
C SER A 265 -10.02 -12.40 -15.19
N PRO A 266 -8.94 -13.22 -15.32
CA PRO A 266 -8.55 -14.17 -14.29
C PRO A 266 -8.14 -13.47 -12.99
N GLY A 267 -7.65 -12.22 -13.03
CA GLY A 267 -7.37 -11.44 -11.83
C GLY A 267 -8.62 -11.15 -10.98
N LEU A 268 -9.78 -10.92 -11.61
CA LEU A 268 -11.05 -10.72 -10.89
C LEU A 268 -11.61 -12.03 -10.34
N LEU A 269 -11.45 -13.14 -11.07
CA LEU A 269 -11.78 -14.47 -10.56
C LEU A 269 -10.97 -14.81 -9.34
N LEU A 270 -9.66 -14.50 -9.36
CA LEU A 270 -8.76 -14.72 -8.23
C LEU A 270 -9.13 -13.85 -7.02
N PHE A 271 -9.53 -12.59 -7.20
CA PHE A 271 -10.06 -11.78 -6.10
C PHE A 271 -11.28 -12.42 -5.45
N GLN A 272 -12.23 -12.93 -6.26
CA GLN A 272 -13.40 -13.61 -5.73
C GLN A 272 -13.05 -14.84 -4.90
N ASP A 273 -12.06 -15.63 -5.33
CA ASP A 273 -11.60 -16.80 -4.59
C ASP A 273 -10.88 -16.42 -3.28
N ILE A 274 -10.10 -15.34 -3.29
CA ILE A 274 -9.47 -14.79 -2.09
C ILE A 274 -10.56 -14.37 -1.08
N LEU A 275 -11.57 -13.64 -1.52
CA LEU A 275 -12.65 -13.18 -0.64
C LEU A 275 -13.43 -14.35 -0.01
N ARG A 276 -13.69 -15.42 -0.77
CA ARG A 276 -14.32 -16.64 -0.22
C ARG A 276 -13.40 -17.36 0.77
N TRP A 277 -12.09 -17.42 0.47
CA TRP A 277 -11.12 -18.02 1.37
C TRP A 277 -10.99 -17.23 2.68
N MET A 278 -11.25 -15.93 2.68
CA MET A 278 -11.18 -15.10 3.89
C MET A 278 -12.20 -15.52 4.95
N ASP A 279 -13.35 -16.10 4.59
CA ASP A 279 -14.38 -16.57 5.54
C ASP A 279 -13.84 -17.58 6.57
N ASP A 280 -12.82 -18.36 6.21
CA ASP A 280 -12.21 -19.37 7.07
C ASP A 280 -10.92 -18.85 7.75
N THR A 281 -10.72 -17.53 7.80
CA THR A 281 -9.48 -16.91 8.27
C THR A 281 -9.77 -15.71 9.20
N PRO A 282 -8.77 -15.16 9.90
CA PRO A 282 -8.96 -13.93 10.67
C PRO A 282 -9.08 -12.66 9.82
N TYR A 283 -8.92 -12.76 8.49
CA TYR A 283 -8.96 -11.59 7.61
C TYR A 283 -10.39 -11.22 7.27
N ASP A 284 -10.75 -9.97 7.53
CA ASP A 284 -12.07 -9.41 7.27
C ASP A 284 -12.06 -8.22 6.29
N ARG A 285 -10.84 -7.79 5.85
CA ARG A 285 -10.66 -6.66 4.96
C ARG A 285 -9.65 -6.97 3.86
N LEU A 286 -10.05 -6.72 2.61
CA LEU A 286 -9.15 -6.69 1.46
C LEU A 286 -9.03 -5.24 0.97
N ASP A 287 -7.91 -4.60 1.27
CA ASP A 287 -7.61 -3.25 0.80
C ASP A 287 -7.04 -3.31 -0.61
N LEU A 288 -7.74 -2.72 -1.56
CA LEU A 288 -7.33 -2.67 -2.96
C LEU A 288 -6.38 -1.50 -3.25
N GLY A 289 -6.11 -0.65 -2.24
CA GLY A 289 -5.25 0.51 -2.37
C GLY A 289 -5.88 1.67 -3.15
N TYR A 290 -5.09 2.72 -3.30
CA TYR A 290 -5.47 3.93 -4.02
C TYR A 290 -5.56 3.73 -5.55
N GLY A 291 -6.05 4.77 -6.24
CA GLY A 291 -6.18 4.80 -7.69
C GLY A 291 -7.58 4.46 -8.19
N ASP A 292 -8.01 5.23 -9.18
CA ASP A 292 -9.39 5.19 -9.69
C ASP A 292 -9.54 4.18 -10.83
N TYR A 293 -9.59 2.90 -10.47
CA TYR A 293 -9.88 1.81 -11.42
C TYR A 293 -11.33 1.36 -11.30
N ARG A 294 -11.95 1.08 -12.44
CA ARG A 294 -13.35 0.64 -12.52
C ARG A 294 -13.65 -0.55 -11.60
N PHE A 295 -12.82 -1.58 -11.63
CA PHE A 295 -13.03 -2.78 -10.83
C PHE A 295 -12.97 -2.50 -9.32
N LYS A 296 -12.13 -1.54 -8.88
CA LYS A 296 -12.05 -1.14 -7.46
C LYS A 296 -13.39 -0.54 -7.02
N ARG A 297 -13.92 0.42 -7.77
CA ARG A 297 -15.24 1.02 -7.49
C ARG A 297 -16.38 0.00 -7.47
N GLU A 298 -16.35 -0.95 -8.40
CA GLU A 298 -17.42 -1.95 -8.55
C GLU A 298 -17.39 -3.02 -7.45
N LEU A 299 -16.20 -3.38 -6.97
CA LEU A 299 -16.04 -4.41 -5.94
C LEU A 299 -16.03 -3.87 -4.52
N SER A 300 -15.57 -2.64 -4.30
CA SER A 300 -15.47 -2.08 -2.94
C SER A 300 -16.84 -1.72 -2.36
N ASN A 301 -17.00 -1.96 -1.07
CA ASN A 301 -18.13 -1.54 -0.26
C ASN A 301 -17.72 -0.55 0.85
N ALA A 302 -16.43 -0.27 0.98
CA ALA A 302 -15.89 0.71 1.90
C ALA A 302 -14.76 1.51 1.24
N GLN A 303 -14.40 2.65 1.83
CA GLN A 303 -13.32 3.52 1.38
C GLN A 303 -12.61 4.14 2.58
N ALA A 304 -11.32 4.44 2.41
CA ALA A 304 -10.57 5.38 3.24
C ALA A 304 -10.17 6.58 2.40
N THR A 305 -10.02 7.75 3.00
CA THR A 305 -9.48 8.94 2.35
C THR A 305 -8.01 9.10 2.71
N LEU A 306 -7.17 9.22 1.70
CA LEU A 306 -5.73 9.41 1.85
C LEU A 306 -5.35 10.85 1.47
N MET A 307 -4.54 11.48 2.31
CA MET A 307 -3.96 12.80 2.06
C MET A 307 -2.57 12.66 1.44
N HIS A 308 -2.26 13.54 0.50
CA HIS A 308 -0.91 13.74 0.00
C HIS A 308 -0.49 15.21 0.13
N GLY A 309 0.78 15.44 0.45
CA GLY A 309 1.28 16.79 0.68
C GLY A 309 2.71 16.78 1.22
N TYR A 310 3.06 17.80 1.99
CA TYR A 310 4.33 17.86 2.69
C TYR A 310 4.28 18.75 3.92
N VAL A 311 4.99 18.34 4.96
CA VAL A 311 5.37 19.19 6.09
C VAL A 311 6.73 19.80 5.77
N GLY A 312 6.88 21.11 5.83
CA GLY A 312 8.13 21.77 5.43
C GLY A 312 8.53 22.91 6.36
N ALA A 313 9.81 22.96 6.73
CA ALA A 313 10.43 24.15 7.30
C ALA A 313 10.59 25.24 6.22
N PHE A 314 10.87 26.47 6.61
CA PHE A 314 11.23 27.53 5.67
C PHE A 314 12.62 27.28 5.09
N SER A 315 12.66 26.62 3.93
CA SER A 315 13.90 26.22 3.25
C SER A 315 13.72 26.22 1.73
N PRO A 316 14.82 26.30 0.94
CA PRO A 316 14.76 26.20 -0.51
C PRO A 316 14.06 24.93 -1.00
N ALA A 317 14.25 23.80 -0.30
CA ALA A 317 13.64 22.52 -0.64
C ALA A 317 12.10 22.58 -0.50
N SER A 318 11.60 23.22 0.56
CA SER A 318 10.16 23.37 0.79
C SER A 318 9.54 24.39 -0.16
N LEU A 319 10.22 25.50 -0.45
CA LEU A 319 9.76 26.49 -1.41
C LEU A 319 9.64 25.89 -2.82
N LEU A 320 10.64 25.12 -3.27
CA LEU A 320 10.60 24.44 -4.56
C LEU A 320 9.43 23.45 -4.63
N ARG A 321 9.19 22.69 -3.54
CA ARG A 321 8.06 21.76 -3.48
C ARG A 321 6.71 22.48 -3.54
N GLY A 322 6.59 23.59 -2.82
CA GLY A 322 5.40 24.45 -2.85
C GLY A 322 5.14 25.01 -4.26
N ALA A 323 6.18 25.50 -4.93
CA ALA A 323 6.07 25.96 -6.31
C ALA A 323 5.62 24.85 -7.27
N ALA A 324 6.16 23.62 -7.12
CA ALA A 324 5.72 22.46 -7.92
C ALA A 324 4.24 22.12 -7.73
N TYR A 325 3.73 22.18 -6.49
CA TYR A 325 2.30 22.01 -6.23
C TYR A 325 1.47 23.16 -6.80
N GLY A 326 1.96 24.43 -6.71
CA GLY A 326 1.29 25.59 -7.32
C GLY A 326 1.16 25.44 -8.85
N VAL A 327 2.20 25.03 -9.53
CA VAL A 327 2.18 24.75 -10.98
C VAL A 327 1.20 23.63 -11.32
N ARG A 328 1.19 22.56 -10.52
CA ARG A 328 0.24 21.45 -10.69
C ARG A 328 -1.21 21.94 -10.57
N GLN A 329 -1.54 22.63 -9.48
CA GLN A 329 -2.90 23.14 -9.23
C GLN A 329 -3.34 24.15 -10.31
N ALA A 330 -2.45 25.04 -10.73
CA ALA A 330 -2.73 25.99 -11.81
C ALA A 330 -3.01 25.27 -13.13
N ALA A 331 -2.23 24.23 -13.46
CA ALA A 331 -2.45 23.43 -14.66
C ALA A 331 -3.77 22.66 -14.62
N GLU A 332 -4.08 22.02 -13.49
CA GLU A 332 -5.32 21.27 -13.29
C GLU A 332 -6.57 22.15 -13.32
N ALA A 333 -6.46 23.45 -12.98
CA ALA A 333 -7.56 24.43 -13.06
C ALA A 333 -7.83 24.92 -14.50
N LEU A 334 -6.94 24.67 -15.45
CA LEU A 334 -7.10 25.11 -16.84
C LEU A 334 -7.81 24.03 -17.69
N PRO A 335 -8.72 24.39 -18.60
CA PRO A 335 -9.46 23.45 -19.43
C PRO A 335 -8.60 22.91 -20.62
N LEU A 336 -7.41 22.40 -20.31
CA LEU A 336 -6.43 21.92 -21.31
C LEU A 336 -6.50 20.40 -21.54
N GLY A 337 -7.55 19.74 -21.05
CA GLY A 337 -7.74 18.30 -21.18
C GLY A 337 -6.56 17.52 -20.61
N ARG A 338 -6.01 16.53 -21.34
CA ARG A 338 -4.91 15.69 -20.87
C ARG A 338 -3.60 16.42 -20.58
N VAL A 339 -3.42 17.62 -21.13
CA VAL A 339 -2.20 18.42 -20.92
C VAL A 339 -2.15 18.97 -19.48
N SER A 340 -3.29 19.27 -18.88
CA SER A 340 -3.40 19.75 -17.50
C SER A 340 -2.84 18.74 -16.48
N GLU A 341 -2.82 17.45 -16.80
CA GLU A 341 -2.33 16.39 -15.91
C GLU A 341 -0.78 16.21 -15.96
N LEU A 342 -0.10 16.80 -16.94
CA LEU A 342 1.34 16.56 -17.16
C LEU A 342 2.20 16.97 -15.96
N PRO A 343 2.01 18.14 -15.30
CA PRO A 343 2.79 18.49 -14.11
C PRO A 343 2.60 17.49 -12.97
N GLY A 344 1.37 17.03 -12.75
CA GLY A 344 1.07 16.00 -11.74
C GLY A 344 1.75 14.65 -12.07
N LYS A 345 1.74 14.24 -13.34
CA LYS A 345 2.43 13.01 -13.79
C LYS A 345 3.94 13.11 -13.62
N ALA A 346 4.54 14.25 -13.97
CA ALA A 346 5.96 14.49 -13.80
C ALA A 346 6.36 14.47 -12.32
N MET A 347 5.57 15.11 -11.47
CA MET A 347 5.80 15.13 -10.03
C MET A 347 5.75 13.73 -9.42
N ARG A 348 4.71 12.94 -9.74
CA ARG A 348 4.59 11.52 -9.29
C ARG A 348 5.77 10.67 -9.76
N ARG A 349 6.22 10.86 -11.02
CA ARG A 349 7.38 10.12 -11.54
C ARG A 349 8.67 10.46 -10.78
N LEU A 350 8.89 11.73 -10.44
CA LEU A 350 10.04 12.16 -9.65
C LEU A 350 9.98 11.61 -8.22
N ASP A 351 8.78 11.61 -7.60
CA ASP A 351 8.58 11.06 -6.26
C ASP A 351 8.80 9.53 -6.25
N LEU A 352 8.31 8.83 -7.28
CA LEU A 352 8.60 7.41 -7.49
C LEU A 352 10.11 7.15 -7.56
N LEU A 353 10.83 7.87 -8.42
CA LEU A 353 12.29 7.69 -8.58
C LEU A 353 13.08 8.02 -7.30
N ARG A 354 12.61 8.99 -6.50
CA ARG A 354 13.20 9.27 -5.18
C ARG A 354 12.94 8.14 -4.19
N GLY A 355 11.73 7.61 -4.19
CA GLY A 355 11.36 6.47 -3.33
C GLY A 355 12.10 5.18 -3.66
N LEU A 356 12.58 5.03 -4.89
CA LEU A 356 13.34 3.87 -5.34
C LEU A 356 14.84 3.97 -5.04
N ARG A 357 15.37 5.17 -4.82
CA ARG A 357 16.77 5.41 -4.39
C ARG A 357 16.91 5.19 -2.90
#